data_e4d9b7ed0129b2d7295dd1c79fee4c20
#
_entry.id   e4d9b7ed0129b2d7295dd1c79fee4c20
#
_cell.length_a   1.000
_cell.length_b   1.000
_cell.length_c   1.000
_cell.angle_alpha   90.00
_cell.angle_beta   90.00
_cell.angle_gamma   90.00
#
_symmetry.space_group_name_H-M   'P 1'
#
loop_
_entity.id
_entity.type
_entity.pdbx_description
1 polymer ?
#
loop_
_entity_poly.entity_id
_entity_poly.type
_entity_poly.pdbx_seq_one_letter_code
_entity_poly.pdbx_strand_id
1 'polypeptide(L)'
;MSASEAVQADVASESWDEVRELPPSAKLVAKVLEYEGPLTQSRLAEETMLPARTVRYGLSRLEDVDAVESRFSFNDARKRVYTLAVE
;
A
#
# COMPACT_ATOMS: atom_id res chain seq x y z
N MET A 1 20.99 -16.11 -7.40
CA MET A 1 20.82 -15.35 -6.63
C MET A 1 21.76 -15.02 -5.70
N SER A 2 21.90 -14.01 -5.51
CA SER A 2 23.05 -13.66 -4.90
C SER A 2 22.85 -13.09 -3.56
N ALA A 3 23.92 -13.02 -2.84
CA ALA A 3 23.91 -12.46 -1.53
C ALA A 3 23.57 -10.99 -1.54
N SER A 4 23.90 -10.31 -2.63
CA SER A 4 23.61 -8.89 -2.66
C SER A 4 22.14 -8.64 -2.73
N GLU A 5 21.41 -9.53 -3.36
CA GLU A 5 19.98 -9.40 -3.34
C GLU A 5 19.44 -9.60 -1.95
N ALA A 6 20.02 -10.53 -1.22
CA ALA A 6 19.58 -10.75 0.14
C ALA A 6 19.83 -9.53 1.00
N VAL A 7 20.98 -8.89 0.81
CA VAL A 7 21.32 -7.72 1.59
C VAL A 7 20.35 -6.58 1.32
N GLN A 8 20.04 -6.37 0.04
CA GLN A 8 19.10 -5.34 -0.29
C GLN A 8 17.72 -5.66 0.22
N ALA A 9 17.37 -6.92 0.16
CA ALA A 9 16.08 -7.34 0.62
C ALA A 9 15.90 -7.11 2.10
N ASP A 10 17.00 -7.09 2.86
CA ASP A 10 16.86 -6.90 4.29
C ASP A 10 16.15 -5.63 4.66
N VAL A 11 16.53 -4.52 4.04
CA VAL A 11 15.91 -3.25 4.39
C VAL A 11 14.51 -3.15 3.84
N ALA A 12 14.37 -3.47 2.55
CA ALA A 12 13.06 -3.39 1.94
C ALA A 12 12.12 -4.46 2.48
N SER A 13 12.68 -5.61 2.83
CA SER A 13 11.83 -6.71 3.21
C SER A 13 11.28 -6.60 4.62
N GLU A 14 11.84 -5.72 5.46
CA GLU A 14 11.21 -5.54 6.76
C GLU A 14 9.79 -5.06 6.60
N SER A 15 9.59 -4.03 5.79
CA SER A 15 8.26 -3.52 5.57
C SER A 15 7.39 -4.50 4.79
N TRP A 16 7.97 -5.11 3.76
CA TRP A 16 7.20 -6.07 2.98
C TRP A 16 6.90 -7.33 3.77
N ASP A 17 7.78 -7.72 4.69
CA ASP A 17 7.50 -8.85 5.56
C ASP A 17 6.27 -8.59 6.41
N GLU A 18 6.10 -7.37 6.89
CA GLU A 18 4.92 -7.02 7.64
C GLU A 18 3.69 -7.05 6.76
N VAL A 19 3.81 -6.58 5.51
CA VAL A 19 2.70 -6.63 4.57
C VAL A 19 2.30 -8.06 4.29
N ARG A 20 3.25 -8.97 4.22
CA ARG A 20 2.94 -10.37 3.96
C ARG A 20 2.05 -10.99 5.02
N GLU A 21 2.10 -10.47 6.24
CA GLU A 21 1.29 -10.98 7.33
C GLU A 21 -0.12 -10.44 7.29
N LEU A 22 -0.40 -9.49 6.42
CA LEU A 22 -1.69 -8.85 6.37
C LEU A 22 -2.68 -9.63 5.51
N PRO A 23 -3.97 -9.32 5.61
CA PRO A 23 -4.97 -10.00 4.79
C PRO A 23 -4.73 -9.76 3.30
N PRO A 24 -5.30 -10.61 2.46
CA PRO A 24 -5.10 -10.48 1.01
C PRO A 24 -5.50 -9.13 0.44
N SER A 25 -6.56 -8.50 0.98
CA SER A 25 -6.97 -7.20 0.48
C SER A 25 -5.89 -6.16 0.70
N ALA A 26 -5.22 -6.20 1.85
CA ALA A 26 -4.14 -5.27 2.12
C ALA A 26 -2.96 -5.51 1.18
N LYS A 27 -2.64 -6.78 0.94
CA LYS A 27 -1.56 -7.12 0.02
C LYS A 27 -1.84 -6.62 -1.38
N LEU A 28 -3.08 -6.79 -1.84
CA LEU A 28 -3.43 -6.34 -3.17
C LEU A 28 -3.34 -4.83 -3.29
N VAL A 29 -3.86 -4.12 -2.28
CA VAL A 29 -3.77 -2.67 -2.28
C VAL A 29 -2.30 -2.22 -2.33
N ALA A 30 -1.45 -2.86 -1.55
CA ALA A 30 -0.03 -2.51 -1.54
C ALA A 30 0.60 -2.72 -2.90
N LYS A 31 0.28 -3.83 -3.56
CA LYS A 31 0.86 -4.09 -4.88
C LYS A 31 0.37 -3.10 -5.92
N VAL A 32 -0.89 -2.73 -5.86
CA VAL A 32 -1.40 -1.74 -6.80
C VAL A 32 -0.71 -0.40 -6.58
N LEU A 33 -0.52 -0.01 -5.33
CA LEU A 33 0.20 1.23 -5.05
C LEU A 33 1.65 1.16 -5.52
N GLU A 34 2.25 -0.01 -5.44
CA GLU A 34 3.61 -0.18 -5.93
C GLU A 34 3.67 0.05 -7.43
N TYR A 35 2.70 -0.49 -8.16
CA TYR A 35 2.70 -0.36 -9.60
C TYR A 35 2.25 1.00 -10.09
N GLU A 36 1.18 1.53 -9.50
CA GLU A 36 0.54 2.71 -10.04
C GLU A 36 1.02 4.01 -9.41
N GLY A 37 1.60 3.92 -8.23
CA GLY A 37 1.97 5.12 -7.51
C GLY A 37 0.80 5.63 -6.67
N PRO A 38 0.81 6.90 -6.29
CA PRO A 38 -0.22 7.43 -5.39
C PRO A 38 -1.62 7.37 -6.00
N LEU A 39 -2.57 6.88 -5.22
CA LEU A 39 -3.94 6.75 -5.69
C LEU A 39 -4.91 7.11 -4.58
N THR A 40 -6.09 7.58 -4.98
CA THR A 40 -7.18 7.79 -4.04
C THR A 40 -7.84 6.45 -3.73
N GLN A 41 -8.66 6.45 -2.69
CA GLN A 41 -9.39 5.24 -2.33
C GLN A 41 -10.30 4.78 -3.47
N SER A 42 -10.94 5.73 -4.15
CA SER A 42 -11.81 5.38 -5.28
C SER A 42 -11.04 4.68 -6.39
N ARG A 43 -9.86 5.21 -6.71
CA ARG A 43 -9.05 4.58 -7.74
C ARG A 43 -8.55 3.22 -7.30
N LEU A 44 -8.22 3.08 -6.01
CA LEU A 44 -7.82 1.78 -5.51
C LEU A 44 -8.94 0.76 -5.63
N ALA A 45 -10.18 1.19 -5.37
CA ALA A 45 -11.31 0.28 -5.54
C ALA A 45 -11.44 -0.16 -6.99
N GLU A 46 -11.28 0.77 -7.92
CA GLU A 46 -11.35 0.44 -9.34
C GLU A 46 -10.24 -0.50 -9.74
N GLU A 47 -9.01 -0.19 -9.33
CA GLU A 47 -7.87 -0.98 -9.77
C GLU A 47 -7.82 -2.36 -9.15
N THR A 48 -8.27 -2.47 -7.90
CA THR A 48 -8.27 -3.76 -7.21
C THR A 48 -9.52 -4.56 -7.47
N MET A 49 -10.57 -3.89 -7.97
CA MET A 49 -11.89 -4.50 -8.15
C MET A 49 -12.49 -4.97 -6.82
N LEU A 50 -12.10 -4.32 -5.74
CA LEU A 50 -12.63 -4.62 -4.42
C LEU A 50 -13.65 -3.58 -4.03
N PRO A 51 -14.62 -3.96 -3.18
CA PRO A 51 -15.55 -2.97 -2.65
C PRO A 51 -14.82 -1.90 -1.84
N ALA A 52 -15.41 -0.72 -1.79
CA ALA A 52 -14.76 0.39 -1.12
C ALA A 52 -14.43 0.08 0.34
N ARG A 53 -15.33 -0.63 1.03
CA ARG A 53 -15.08 -0.94 2.43
C ARG A 53 -13.91 -1.91 2.58
N THR A 54 -13.72 -2.79 1.61
CA THR A 54 -12.62 -3.73 1.65
C THR A 54 -11.30 -3.01 1.40
N VAL A 55 -11.31 -2.04 0.48
CA VAL A 55 -10.13 -1.20 0.26
C VAL A 55 -9.80 -0.43 1.53
N ARG A 56 -10.83 0.13 2.17
CA ARG A 56 -10.62 0.89 3.40
C ARG A 56 -10.02 0.02 4.49
N TYR A 57 -10.51 -1.21 4.60
CA TYR A 57 -9.96 -2.15 5.56
C TYR A 57 -8.49 -2.47 5.26
N GLY A 58 -8.19 -2.73 3.98
CA GLY A 58 -6.81 -3.01 3.58
C GLY A 58 -5.88 -1.85 3.88
N LEU A 59 -6.33 -0.62 3.57
CA LEU A 59 -5.54 0.56 3.86
C LEU A 59 -5.30 0.73 5.35
N SER A 60 -6.34 0.46 6.15
CA SER A 60 -6.20 0.55 7.59
C SER A 60 -5.13 -0.41 8.11
N ARG A 61 -5.14 -1.63 7.60
CA ARG A 61 -4.14 -2.61 8.03
C ARG A 61 -2.75 -2.22 7.57
N LEU A 62 -2.64 -1.63 6.39
CA LEU A 62 -1.34 -1.14 5.91
C LEU A 62 -0.85 0.03 6.76
N GLU A 63 -1.76 0.88 7.19
CA GLU A 63 -1.38 1.98 8.06
C GLU A 63 -0.89 1.48 9.41
N ASP A 64 -1.47 0.39 9.90
CA ASP A 64 -1.06 -0.18 11.17
C ASP A 64 0.41 -0.58 11.20
N VAL A 65 0.95 -0.95 10.05
CA VAL A 65 2.36 -1.34 9.95
C VAL A 65 3.20 -0.28 9.24
N ASP A 66 2.63 0.92 9.09
CA ASP A 66 3.32 2.06 8.48
C ASP A 66 3.76 1.78 7.05
N ALA A 67 3.00 0.96 6.34
CA ALA A 67 3.32 0.62 4.97
C ALA A 67 2.73 1.60 3.96
N VAL A 68 1.79 2.45 4.37
CA VAL A 68 1.25 3.49 3.51
C VAL A 68 1.12 4.78 4.30
N GLU A 69 1.14 5.88 3.56
CA GLU A 69 0.88 7.20 4.10
C GLU A 69 -0.25 7.82 3.30
N SER A 70 -0.97 8.74 3.92
CA SER A 70 -2.02 9.44 3.22
C SER A 70 -1.86 10.93 3.41
N ARG A 71 -2.34 11.66 2.41
CA ARG A 71 -2.39 13.10 2.50
C ARG A 71 -3.58 13.57 1.68
N PHE A 72 -4.05 14.78 1.96
CA PHE A 72 -5.14 15.32 1.19
C PHE A 72 -4.65 15.81 -0.14
N SER A 73 -5.53 15.70 -1.15
CA SER A 73 -5.19 16.14 -2.48
C SER A 73 -5.11 17.67 -2.52
N PHE A 74 -4.20 18.19 -3.32
CA PHE A 74 -4.14 19.61 -3.57
C PHE A 74 -5.43 20.14 -4.16
N ASN A 75 -5.99 19.39 -5.11
CA ASN A 75 -7.12 19.87 -5.87
C ASN A 75 -8.43 19.73 -5.12
N ASP A 76 -8.49 18.79 -4.20
CA ASP A 76 -9.72 18.54 -3.46
C ASP A 76 -9.34 18.05 -2.07
N ALA A 77 -9.47 18.96 -1.11
CA ALA A 77 -9.06 18.64 0.26
C ALA A 77 -9.89 17.54 0.89
N ARG A 78 -11.02 17.18 0.28
CA ARG A 78 -11.83 16.08 0.79
C ARG A 78 -11.37 14.74 0.31
N LYS A 79 -10.44 14.70 -0.64
CA LYS A 79 -9.92 13.43 -1.16
C LYS A 79 -8.56 13.15 -0.56
N ARG A 80 -8.38 11.92 -0.15
CA ARG A 80 -7.11 11.47 0.38
C ARG A 80 -6.37 10.66 -0.67
N VAL A 81 -5.10 10.94 -0.81
CA VAL A 81 -4.22 10.19 -1.71
C VAL A 81 -3.32 9.33 -0.85
N TYR A 82 -3.22 8.06 -1.21
CA TYR A 82 -2.42 7.09 -0.46
C TYR A 82 -1.17 6.77 -1.25
N THR A 83 -0.06 6.68 -0.55
CA THR A 83 1.25 6.42 -1.14
C THR A 83 1.89 5.27 -0.40
N LEU A 84 2.49 4.36 -1.15
CA LEU A 84 3.21 3.25 -0.53
C LEU A 84 4.45 3.77 0.18
N ALA A 85 4.65 3.34 1.41
CA ALA A 85 5.76 3.80 2.22
C ALA A 85 6.83 2.74 2.44
N VAL A 86 6.70 1.57 1.83
CA VAL A 86 7.73 0.53 1.93
C VAL A 86 8.81 0.81 0.91
N GLU A 87 10.02 0.41 1.24
CA GLU A 87 11.17 0.70 0.38
C GLU A 87 11.52 -0.47 -0.54
#